data_112d50815cd4650fcaba8197a895371e
#
_entry.id   112d50815cd4650fcaba8197a895371e
#
_cell.length_a   1.000
_cell.length_b   1.000
_cell.length_c   1.000
_cell.angle_alpha   90.00
_cell.angle_beta   90.00
_cell.angle_gamma   90.00
#
_symmetry.space_group_name_H-M   'P 1'
#
loop_
_entity.id
_entity.type
_entity.pdbx_description
1 polymer ?
#
loop_
_entity_poly.entity_id
_entity_poly.type
_entity_poly.pdbx_seq_one_letter_code
_entity_poly.pdbx_strand_id
1 'polypeptide(L)'
;GTKATFIGTSGNIPLAWLVVFAVLSAFFLFCAIYHSFALPRPASDHTPANVTARNILSEFFATFKSFFYKKQAGVAILFMLLYRLPEAQLVKLINPFLLDPIDKGGLGLTTGQVGLVYGTVGIIGLTLGGIIGGIIAAKGGLKKWLMPMAWSMSLTCLTFVYLSYFQDHSLLTVNLCVFIEQFGYGFGF
;
A
#
# COMPACT_ATOMS: atom_id res chain seq x y z
N GLY A 1 0.24 -30.37 7.26
CA GLY A 1 0.83 -29.71 6.12
C GLY A 1 -0.23 -29.52 5.05
N THR A 2 -0.85 -28.35 4.99
CA THR A 2 -1.82 -28.00 3.93
C THR A 2 -1.02 -27.78 2.64
N LYS A 3 -1.09 -28.71 1.73
CA LYS A 3 -0.51 -28.59 0.39
C LYS A 3 -1.22 -27.44 -0.33
N ALA A 4 -0.47 -26.46 -0.78
CA ALA A 4 -1.01 -25.37 -1.58
C ALA A 4 -1.64 -25.95 -2.87
N THR A 5 -2.95 -25.91 -2.95
CA THR A 5 -3.76 -26.45 -4.05
C THR A 5 -3.83 -25.54 -5.26
N PHE A 6 -2.94 -24.55 -5.37
CA PHE A 6 -3.04 -23.56 -6.43
C PHE A 6 -2.64 -24.09 -7.82
N ILE A 7 -1.76 -25.10 -7.88
CA ILE A 7 -1.34 -25.71 -9.14
C ILE A 7 -1.35 -27.22 -8.94
N GLY A 8 -2.51 -27.82 -9.06
CA GLY A 8 -2.66 -29.26 -9.08
C GLY A 8 -2.04 -30.00 -7.88
N THR A 9 -2.06 -31.28 -7.92
CA THR A 9 -1.69 -32.20 -6.84
C THR A 9 -0.20 -32.27 -6.49
N SER A 10 0.70 -31.55 -7.16
CA SER A 10 2.14 -31.70 -7.00
C SER A 10 2.76 -30.87 -5.86
N GLY A 11 2.04 -29.88 -5.31
CA GLY A 11 2.53 -29.08 -4.18
C GLY A 11 3.89 -28.40 -4.40
N ASN A 12 4.25 -28.10 -5.66
CA ASN A 12 5.52 -27.45 -5.98
C ASN A 12 5.45 -25.95 -5.72
N ILE A 13 5.82 -25.52 -4.52
CA ILE A 13 5.80 -24.12 -4.09
C ILE A 13 6.67 -23.23 -5.01
N PRO A 14 7.92 -23.61 -5.38
CA PRO A 14 8.71 -22.83 -6.34
C PRO A 14 8.01 -22.61 -7.69
N LEU A 15 7.34 -23.64 -8.23
CA LEU A 15 6.60 -23.51 -9.48
C LEU A 15 5.41 -22.56 -9.35
N ALA A 16 4.71 -22.56 -8.19
CA ALA A 16 3.62 -21.62 -7.91
C ALA A 16 4.12 -20.17 -7.94
N TRP A 17 5.24 -19.89 -7.30
CA TRP A 17 5.86 -18.56 -7.34
C TRP A 17 6.30 -18.16 -8.74
N LEU A 18 6.92 -19.08 -9.49
CA LEU A 18 7.32 -18.84 -10.87
C LEU A 18 6.12 -18.41 -11.73
N VAL A 19 5.00 -19.13 -11.64
CA VAL A 19 3.80 -18.82 -12.42
C VAL A 19 3.23 -17.45 -12.01
N VAL A 20 3.14 -17.14 -10.73
CA VAL A 20 2.65 -15.84 -10.26
C VAL A 20 3.51 -14.70 -10.79
N PHE A 21 4.84 -14.80 -10.66
CA PHE A 21 5.73 -13.76 -11.16
C PHE A 21 5.73 -13.68 -12.68
N ALA A 22 5.62 -14.79 -13.40
CA ALA A 22 5.51 -14.79 -14.86
C ALA A 22 4.23 -14.07 -15.34
N VAL A 23 3.09 -14.34 -14.70
CA VAL A 23 1.81 -13.67 -15.01
C VAL A 23 1.90 -12.18 -14.73
N LEU A 24 2.43 -11.79 -13.57
CA LEU A 24 2.63 -10.38 -13.23
C LEU A 24 3.58 -9.68 -14.22
N SER A 25 4.69 -10.32 -14.57
CA SER A 25 5.65 -9.78 -15.55
C SER A 25 5.01 -9.61 -16.93
N ALA A 26 4.24 -10.59 -17.39
CA ALA A 26 3.51 -10.51 -18.65
C ALA A 26 2.47 -9.39 -18.63
N PHE A 27 1.75 -9.21 -17.52
CA PHE A 27 0.79 -8.12 -17.34
C PHE A 27 1.47 -6.74 -17.39
N PHE A 28 2.58 -6.55 -16.66
CA PHE A 28 3.33 -5.29 -16.71
C PHE A 28 3.92 -5.01 -18.08
N LEU A 29 4.43 -6.03 -18.78
CA LEU A 29 4.92 -5.88 -20.15
C LEU A 29 3.79 -5.47 -21.10
N PHE A 30 2.62 -6.08 -20.97
CA PHE A 30 1.44 -5.68 -21.74
C PHE A 30 1.06 -4.23 -21.47
N CYS A 31 1.01 -3.81 -20.20
CA CYS A 31 0.72 -2.43 -19.82
C CYS A 31 1.77 -1.47 -20.40
N ALA A 32 3.06 -1.81 -20.35
CA ALA A 32 4.14 -0.98 -20.89
C ALA A 32 3.99 -0.80 -22.40
N ILE A 33 3.70 -1.88 -23.13
CA ILE A 33 3.44 -1.85 -24.58
C ILE A 33 2.19 -0.99 -24.85
N TYR A 34 1.09 -1.24 -24.14
CA TYR A 34 -0.15 -0.47 -24.30
C TYR A 34 0.10 1.03 -24.08
N HIS A 35 0.77 1.40 -22.99
CA HIS A 35 1.07 2.80 -22.67
C HIS A 35 1.98 3.46 -23.69
N SER A 36 2.89 2.72 -24.33
CA SER A 36 3.75 3.29 -25.38
C SER A 36 2.98 3.78 -26.61
N PHE A 37 1.79 3.20 -26.86
CA PHE A 37 0.92 3.58 -27.97
C PHE A 37 -0.24 4.49 -27.53
N ALA A 38 -0.81 4.28 -26.35
CA ALA A 38 -2.02 4.95 -25.89
C ALA A 38 -1.76 6.31 -25.22
N LEU A 39 -0.56 6.52 -24.64
CA LEU A 39 -0.26 7.78 -23.97
C LEU A 39 -0.05 8.91 -24.99
N PRO A 40 -0.78 10.03 -24.83
CA PRO A 40 -0.57 11.20 -25.66
C PRO A 40 0.83 11.76 -25.41
N ARG A 41 1.50 12.15 -26.49
CA ARG A 41 2.79 12.85 -26.45
C ARG A 41 2.52 14.35 -26.65
N PRO A 42 2.38 15.14 -25.58
CA PRO A 42 2.11 16.56 -25.70
C PRO A 42 3.28 17.27 -26.40
N ALA A 43 2.96 18.27 -27.24
CA ALA A 43 3.97 19.05 -27.98
C ALA A 43 4.94 19.82 -27.05
N SER A 44 4.57 19.98 -25.78
CA SER A 44 5.42 20.57 -24.73
C SER A 44 6.49 19.61 -24.17
N ASP A 45 6.44 18.33 -24.55
CA ASP A 45 7.40 17.32 -24.10
C ASP A 45 8.66 17.34 -24.97
N HIS A 46 9.34 18.47 -24.95
CA HIS A 46 10.61 18.65 -25.68
C HIS A 46 11.76 18.24 -24.76
N THR A 47 12.52 17.24 -25.20
CA THR A 47 13.81 16.96 -24.58
C THR A 47 14.73 18.18 -24.81
N PRO A 48 15.28 18.83 -23.78
CA PRO A 48 16.22 19.92 -23.94
C PRO A 48 17.39 19.48 -24.82
N ALA A 49 17.80 20.33 -25.77
CA ALA A 49 18.75 19.98 -26.83
C ALA A 49 20.15 19.53 -26.34
N ASN A 50 20.48 19.74 -25.07
CA ASN A 50 21.79 19.42 -24.47
C ASN A 50 21.67 18.59 -23.17
N VAL A 51 20.94 17.48 -23.21
CA VAL A 51 20.83 16.57 -22.05
C VAL A 51 22.09 15.70 -21.98
N THR A 52 23.04 16.10 -21.17
CA THR A 52 24.20 15.28 -20.81
C THR A 52 23.94 14.66 -19.46
N ALA A 53 24.37 13.40 -19.21
CA ALA A 53 24.23 12.73 -17.93
C ALA A 53 24.77 13.58 -16.76
N ARG A 54 25.81 14.36 -16.98
CA ARG A 54 26.37 15.32 -16.04
C ARG A 54 25.38 16.44 -15.67
N ASN A 55 24.64 16.95 -16.66
CA ASN A 55 23.64 18.01 -16.43
C ASN A 55 22.47 17.47 -15.64
N ILE A 56 21.99 16.25 -15.97
CA ILE A 56 20.92 15.58 -15.20
C ILE A 56 21.33 15.41 -13.73
N LEU A 57 22.53 14.90 -13.47
CA LEU A 57 23.03 14.74 -12.11
C LEU A 57 23.18 16.09 -11.40
N SER A 58 23.72 17.10 -12.08
CA SER A 58 23.87 18.44 -11.51
C SER A 58 22.52 19.06 -11.15
N GLU A 59 21.53 18.96 -12.04
CA GLU A 59 20.17 19.45 -11.80
C GLU A 59 19.47 18.67 -10.69
N PHE A 60 19.66 17.34 -10.65
CA PHE A 60 19.16 16.51 -9.57
C PHE A 60 19.71 16.96 -8.21
N PHE A 61 21.04 17.10 -8.08
CA PHE A 61 21.64 17.55 -6.83
C PHE A 61 21.28 19.00 -6.48
N ALA A 62 21.15 19.87 -7.48
CA ALA A 62 20.71 21.25 -7.27
C ALA A 62 19.26 21.30 -6.76
N THR A 63 18.35 20.50 -7.34
CA THR A 63 16.96 20.38 -6.90
C THR A 63 16.88 19.79 -5.52
N PHE A 64 17.63 18.72 -5.25
CA PHE A 64 17.70 18.05 -3.95
C PHE A 64 18.20 19.05 -2.88
N LYS A 65 19.30 19.73 -3.15
CA LYS A 65 19.84 20.79 -2.28
C LYS A 65 18.81 21.90 -2.03
N SER A 66 18.16 22.40 -3.09
CA SER A 66 17.16 23.46 -2.98
C SER A 66 15.98 23.09 -2.09
N PHE A 67 15.60 21.81 -2.07
CA PHE A 67 14.54 21.30 -1.20
C PHE A 67 14.89 21.49 0.28
N PHE A 68 16.10 21.13 0.68
CA PHE A 68 16.53 21.26 2.09
C PHE A 68 16.71 22.71 2.55
N TYR A 69 16.94 23.65 1.60
CA TYR A 69 17.01 25.08 1.92
C TYR A 69 15.62 25.74 2.03
N LYS A 70 14.53 25.05 1.70
CA LYS A 70 13.19 25.60 1.90
C LYS A 70 12.88 25.75 3.38
N LYS A 71 12.32 26.91 3.76
CA LYS A 71 12.02 27.35 5.14
C LYS A 71 11.13 26.34 5.84
N GLN A 72 10.76 25.31 5.67
CA GLN A 72 9.97 24.30 6.40
C GLN A 72 10.28 22.87 5.95
N ALA A 73 11.40 22.66 5.26
CA ALA A 73 11.76 21.35 4.74
C ALA A 73 11.85 20.29 5.86
N GLY A 74 12.45 20.64 6.99
CA GLY A 74 12.56 19.75 8.15
C GLY A 74 11.19 19.35 8.72
N VAL A 75 10.29 20.31 8.84
CA VAL A 75 8.92 20.04 9.31
C VAL A 75 8.16 19.14 8.32
N ALA A 76 8.30 19.39 7.01
CA ALA A 76 7.67 18.58 5.98
C ALA A 76 8.20 17.14 5.99
N ILE A 77 9.51 16.96 6.12
CA ILE A 77 10.13 15.63 6.21
C ILE A 77 9.66 14.90 7.46
N LEU A 78 9.70 15.57 8.62
CA LEU A 78 9.26 14.98 9.88
C LEU A 78 7.77 14.58 9.81
N PHE A 79 6.94 15.45 9.25
CA PHE A 79 5.52 15.14 9.03
C PHE A 79 5.35 13.91 8.15
N MET A 80 6.03 13.83 7.00
CA MET A 80 5.94 12.68 6.08
C MET A 80 6.39 11.38 6.75
N LEU A 81 7.46 11.42 7.54
CA LEU A 81 7.94 10.26 8.28
C LEU A 81 6.95 9.80 9.35
N LEU A 82 6.43 10.72 10.15
CA LEU A 82 5.47 10.41 11.22
C LEU A 82 4.11 9.99 10.65
N TYR A 83 3.70 10.57 9.52
CA TYR A 83 2.46 10.24 8.84
C TYR A 83 2.39 8.76 8.42
N ARG A 84 3.50 8.22 7.91
CA ARG A 84 3.60 6.84 7.41
C ARG A 84 4.04 5.82 8.46
N LEU A 85 4.59 6.28 9.58
CA LEU A 85 5.21 5.41 10.57
C LEU A 85 4.26 4.36 11.18
N PRO A 86 3.02 4.72 11.61
CA PRO A 86 2.10 3.75 12.23
C PRO A 86 1.75 2.60 11.27
N GLU A 87 1.40 2.93 10.05
CA GLU A 87 1.05 1.94 9.02
C GLU A 87 2.25 1.06 8.64
N ALA A 88 3.42 1.66 8.45
CA ALA A 88 4.63 0.91 8.09
C ALA A 88 5.04 -0.10 9.18
N GLN A 89 4.76 0.17 10.45
CA GLN A 89 4.99 -0.78 11.53
C GLN A 89 3.89 -1.85 11.55
N LEU A 90 2.64 -1.45 11.37
CA LEU A 90 1.51 -2.37 11.36
C LEU A 90 1.67 -3.46 10.29
N VAL A 91 1.97 -3.07 9.06
CA VAL A 91 2.15 -4.00 7.92
C VAL A 91 3.18 -5.10 8.22
N LYS A 92 4.22 -4.79 8.99
CA LYS A 92 5.24 -5.79 9.39
C LYS A 92 4.73 -6.77 10.43
N LEU A 93 3.88 -6.33 11.33
CA LEU A 93 3.42 -7.12 12.49
C LEU A 93 2.15 -7.92 12.20
N ILE A 94 1.35 -7.45 11.24
CA ILE A 94 0.02 -8.01 11.02
C ILE A 94 0.05 -9.44 10.45
N ASN A 95 0.96 -9.73 9.53
CA ASN A 95 1.06 -11.07 8.96
C ASN A 95 1.42 -12.12 10.00
N PRO A 96 2.47 -11.96 10.84
CA PRO A 96 2.70 -12.85 11.97
C PRO A 96 1.49 -12.95 12.88
N PHE A 97 0.89 -11.83 13.29
CA PHE A 97 -0.27 -11.83 14.20
C PHE A 97 -1.46 -12.63 13.67
N LEU A 98 -1.76 -12.55 12.36
CA LEU A 98 -2.86 -13.30 11.77
C LEU A 98 -2.56 -14.79 11.59
N LEU A 99 -1.30 -15.13 11.26
CA LEU A 99 -0.88 -16.49 10.90
C LEU A 99 -0.40 -17.33 12.08
N ASP A 100 0.20 -16.68 13.08
CA ASP A 100 0.76 -17.40 14.23
C ASP A 100 -0.32 -18.15 15.00
N PRO A 101 0.00 -19.32 15.57
CA PRO A 101 -0.92 -20.10 16.35
C PRO A 101 -1.46 -19.35 17.58
N ILE A 102 -2.66 -19.71 18.01
CA ILE A 102 -3.36 -19.08 19.15
C ILE A 102 -2.55 -19.19 20.44
N ASP A 103 -1.87 -20.31 20.66
CA ASP A 103 -0.99 -20.54 21.81
C ASP A 103 0.21 -19.59 21.88
N LYS A 104 0.55 -18.95 20.74
CA LYS A 104 1.59 -17.91 20.64
C LYS A 104 1.02 -16.48 20.60
N GLY A 105 -0.28 -16.34 20.83
CA GLY A 105 -0.94 -15.03 20.81
C GLY A 105 -1.37 -14.52 19.44
N GLY A 106 -1.24 -15.34 18.39
CA GLY A 106 -1.77 -15.05 17.05
C GLY A 106 -3.24 -15.47 16.91
N LEU A 107 -3.81 -15.22 15.74
CA LEU A 107 -5.20 -15.58 15.41
C LEU A 107 -5.34 -16.97 14.75
N GLY A 108 -4.24 -17.62 14.36
CA GLY A 108 -4.23 -18.96 13.80
C GLY A 108 -4.92 -19.08 12.44
N LEU A 109 -5.03 -18.00 11.67
CA LEU A 109 -5.62 -18.02 10.34
C LEU A 109 -4.74 -18.77 9.35
N THR A 110 -5.37 -19.44 8.41
CA THR A 110 -4.64 -20.06 7.28
C THR A 110 -4.19 -18.99 6.27
N THR A 111 -3.13 -19.27 5.55
CA THR A 111 -2.64 -18.37 4.46
C THR A 111 -3.74 -18.06 3.45
N GLY A 112 -4.63 -19.03 3.13
CA GLY A 112 -5.76 -18.82 2.24
C GLY A 112 -6.78 -17.83 2.80
N GLN A 113 -7.08 -17.89 4.10
CA GLN A 113 -7.96 -16.94 4.78
C GLN A 113 -7.38 -15.54 4.79
N VAL A 114 -6.10 -15.39 5.11
CA VAL A 114 -5.40 -14.09 5.07
C VAL A 114 -5.40 -13.53 3.65
N GLY A 115 -5.14 -14.37 2.65
CA GLY A 115 -5.22 -13.99 1.25
C GLY A 115 -6.61 -13.50 0.83
N LEU A 116 -7.68 -14.13 1.29
CA LEU A 116 -9.06 -13.70 1.02
C LEU A 116 -9.39 -12.40 1.74
N VAL A 117 -9.02 -12.27 3.01
CA VAL A 117 -9.28 -11.07 3.82
C VAL A 117 -8.60 -9.85 3.21
N TYR A 118 -7.30 -9.91 2.96
CA TYR A 118 -6.57 -8.78 2.37
C TYR A 118 -6.77 -8.64 0.88
N GLY A 119 -6.77 -9.75 0.12
CA GLY A 119 -6.88 -9.75 -1.33
C GLY A 119 -8.28 -9.43 -1.87
N THR A 120 -9.32 -9.53 -1.04
CA THR A 120 -10.69 -9.21 -1.45
C THR A 120 -11.26 -8.07 -0.61
N VAL A 121 -11.49 -8.33 0.68
CA VAL A 121 -12.13 -7.35 1.58
C VAL A 121 -11.25 -6.13 1.78
N GLY A 122 -9.95 -6.34 1.97
CA GLY A 122 -8.96 -5.27 2.13
C GLY A 122 -8.87 -4.38 0.88
N ILE A 123 -8.82 -4.96 -0.32
CA ILE A 123 -8.78 -4.20 -1.58
C ILE A 123 -10.05 -3.37 -1.76
N ILE A 124 -11.22 -3.91 -1.43
CA ILE A 124 -12.48 -3.16 -1.50
C ILE A 124 -12.43 -1.97 -0.54
N GLY A 125 -12.03 -2.18 0.71
CA GLY A 125 -11.86 -1.11 1.70
C GLY A 125 -10.89 -0.03 1.22
N LEU A 126 -9.70 -0.42 0.79
CA LEU A 126 -8.66 0.46 0.26
C LEU A 126 -9.18 1.31 -0.91
N THR A 127 -9.84 0.67 -1.87
CA THR A 127 -10.34 1.35 -3.08
C THR A 127 -11.44 2.35 -2.73
N LEU A 128 -12.40 1.97 -1.89
CA LEU A 128 -13.48 2.85 -1.45
C LEU A 128 -12.92 4.03 -0.65
N GLY A 129 -12.00 3.76 0.27
CA GLY A 129 -11.31 4.80 1.04
C GLY A 129 -10.59 5.79 0.13
N GLY A 130 -9.80 5.30 -0.82
CA GLY A 130 -9.06 6.14 -1.77
C GLY A 130 -9.95 6.97 -2.67
N ILE A 131 -11.05 6.41 -3.19
CA ILE A 131 -12.01 7.17 -4.02
C ILE A 131 -12.66 8.29 -3.19
N ILE A 132 -13.15 7.97 -1.99
CA ILE A 132 -13.80 8.94 -1.11
C ILE A 132 -12.81 10.00 -0.65
N GLY A 133 -11.61 9.61 -0.23
CA GLY A 133 -10.54 10.51 0.17
C GLY A 133 -10.14 11.46 -0.96
N GLY A 134 -9.95 10.94 -2.17
CA GLY A 134 -9.63 11.73 -3.35
C GLY A 134 -10.71 12.75 -3.71
N ILE A 135 -12.00 12.36 -3.70
CA ILE A 135 -13.13 13.26 -3.96
C ILE A 135 -13.19 14.38 -2.92
N ILE A 136 -13.02 14.04 -1.65
CA ILE A 136 -13.07 14.99 -0.53
C ILE A 136 -11.89 15.96 -0.60
N ALA A 137 -10.67 15.46 -0.85
CA ALA A 137 -9.49 16.29 -1.02
C ALA A 137 -9.62 17.25 -2.22
N ALA A 138 -10.16 16.76 -3.35
CA ALA A 138 -10.39 17.57 -4.54
C ALA A 138 -11.39 18.71 -4.31
N LYS A 139 -12.47 18.45 -3.56
CA LYS A 139 -13.51 19.46 -3.26
C LYS A 139 -13.12 20.42 -2.14
N GLY A 140 -12.48 19.90 -1.08
CA GLY A 140 -12.23 20.66 0.15
C GLY A 140 -10.82 21.24 0.27
N GLY A 141 -9.92 20.85 -0.63
CA GLY A 141 -8.50 21.18 -0.59
C GLY A 141 -7.72 20.33 0.41
N LEU A 142 -6.53 19.87 -0.01
CA LEU A 142 -5.69 18.97 0.78
C LEU A 142 -5.32 19.54 2.16
N LYS A 143 -5.07 20.84 2.25
CA LYS A 143 -4.69 21.50 3.51
C LYS A 143 -5.72 21.29 4.63
N LYS A 144 -7.01 21.32 4.31
CA LYS A 144 -8.10 21.11 5.27
C LYS A 144 -8.21 19.65 5.71
N TRP A 145 -7.99 18.72 4.79
CA TRP A 145 -8.25 17.31 4.99
C TRP A 145 -7.01 16.51 5.41
N LEU A 146 -5.81 17.11 5.36
CA LEU A 146 -4.57 16.45 5.69
C LEU A 146 -4.56 15.85 7.12
N MET A 147 -5.07 16.61 8.12
CA MET A 147 -5.15 16.12 9.50
C MET A 147 -6.22 15.04 9.69
N PRO A 148 -7.47 15.19 9.21
CA PRO A 148 -8.45 14.10 9.20
C PRO A 148 -7.93 12.83 8.53
N MET A 149 -7.20 12.94 7.43
CA MET A 149 -6.59 11.81 6.73
C MET A 149 -5.52 11.13 7.58
N ALA A 150 -4.63 11.91 8.24
CA ALA A 150 -3.64 11.37 9.17
C ALA A 150 -4.29 10.64 10.34
N TRP A 151 -5.37 11.20 10.91
CA TRP A 151 -6.15 10.55 11.96
C TRP A 151 -6.80 9.25 11.45
N SER A 152 -7.37 9.26 10.26
CA SER A 152 -7.96 8.06 9.67
C SER A 152 -6.95 6.92 9.56
N MET A 153 -5.77 7.18 9.01
CA MET A 153 -4.72 6.15 8.92
C MET A 153 -4.27 5.62 10.28
N SER A 154 -4.17 6.49 11.29
CA SER A 154 -3.65 6.09 12.61
C SER A 154 -4.70 5.41 13.48
N LEU A 155 -5.94 5.94 13.51
CA LEU A 155 -7.00 5.42 14.39
C LEU A 155 -7.53 4.07 13.92
N THR A 156 -7.56 3.81 12.62
CA THR A 156 -8.01 2.51 12.11
C THR A 156 -7.08 1.37 12.49
N CYS A 157 -5.80 1.64 12.78
CA CYS A 157 -4.89 0.64 13.36
C CYS A 157 -5.37 0.08 14.72
N LEU A 158 -6.24 0.82 15.44
CA LEU A 158 -6.81 0.35 16.71
C LEU A 158 -7.72 -0.88 16.56
N THR A 159 -8.20 -1.18 15.35
CA THR A 159 -8.93 -2.43 15.08
C THR A 159 -8.10 -3.67 15.40
N PHE A 160 -6.78 -3.61 15.22
CA PHE A 160 -5.89 -4.70 15.59
C PHE A 160 -5.61 -4.77 17.09
N VAL A 161 -5.67 -3.66 17.80
CA VAL A 161 -5.67 -3.65 19.27
C VAL A 161 -6.91 -4.37 19.79
N TYR A 162 -8.06 -4.10 19.18
CA TYR A 162 -9.30 -4.83 19.49
C TYR A 162 -9.13 -6.33 19.24
N LEU A 163 -8.67 -6.74 18.06
CA LEU A 163 -8.45 -8.17 17.74
C LEU A 163 -7.46 -8.84 18.67
N SER A 164 -6.38 -8.16 19.06
CA SER A 164 -5.38 -8.72 19.96
C SER A 164 -5.88 -8.86 21.40
N TYR A 165 -6.76 -7.97 21.84
CA TYR A 165 -7.32 -7.99 23.19
C TYR A 165 -8.43 -9.03 23.35
N PHE A 166 -9.38 -9.06 22.42
CA PHE A 166 -10.52 -9.97 22.47
C PHE A 166 -10.24 -11.36 21.90
N GLN A 167 -9.14 -11.51 21.13
CA GLN A 167 -8.76 -12.77 20.47
C GLN A 167 -9.93 -13.41 19.72
N ASP A 168 -10.74 -12.57 19.04
CA ASP A 168 -11.87 -13.06 18.26
C ASP A 168 -11.40 -13.65 16.93
N HIS A 169 -11.54 -14.97 16.80
CA HIS A 169 -11.12 -15.73 15.62
C HIS A 169 -12.20 -15.81 14.54
N SER A 170 -13.34 -15.13 14.75
CA SER A 170 -14.40 -15.07 13.75
C SER A 170 -13.90 -14.38 12.48
N LEU A 171 -13.99 -15.07 11.35
CA LEU A 171 -13.64 -14.48 10.05
C LEU A 171 -14.45 -13.22 9.74
N LEU A 172 -15.68 -13.12 10.26
CA LEU A 172 -16.50 -11.91 10.09
C LEU A 172 -15.87 -10.72 10.79
N THR A 173 -15.46 -10.88 12.05
CA THR A 173 -14.82 -9.83 12.83
C THR A 173 -13.47 -9.43 12.21
N VAL A 174 -12.66 -10.40 11.82
CA VAL A 174 -11.37 -10.13 11.14
C VAL A 174 -11.59 -9.36 9.84
N ASN A 175 -12.55 -9.77 9.00
CA ASN A 175 -12.89 -9.06 7.77
C ASN A 175 -13.33 -7.63 8.02
N LEU A 176 -14.16 -7.39 9.04
CA LEU A 176 -14.61 -6.06 9.40
C LEU A 176 -13.46 -5.17 9.87
N CYS A 177 -12.58 -5.70 10.72
CA CYS A 177 -11.41 -4.98 11.22
C CYS A 177 -10.44 -4.62 10.09
N VAL A 178 -10.16 -5.56 9.19
CA VAL A 178 -9.30 -5.31 8.02
C VAL A 178 -9.96 -4.35 7.03
N PHE A 179 -11.28 -4.46 6.83
CA PHE A 179 -11.99 -3.49 5.99
C PHE A 179 -11.87 -2.06 6.51
N ILE A 180 -12.10 -1.86 7.81
CA ILE A 180 -12.00 -0.53 8.45
C ILE A 180 -10.56 0.00 8.35
N GLU A 181 -9.58 -0.83 8.64
CA GLU A 181 -8.17 -0.45 8.57
C GLU A 181 -7.78 -0.08 7.15
N GLN A 182 -8.06 -0.92 6.17
CA GLN A 182 -7.74 -0.67 4.77
C GLN A 182 -8.53 0.52 4.19
N PHE A 183 -9.77 0.72 4.62
CA PHE A 183 -10.54 1.92 4.26
C PHE A 183 -9.87 3.19 4.81
N GLY A 184 -9.48 3.19 6.08
CA GLY A 184 -8.79 4.33 6.68
C GLY A 184 -7.43 4.61 6.05
N TYR A 185 -6.71 3.57 5.69
CA TYR A 185 -5.47 3.67 4.93
C TYR A 185 -5.71 4.28 3.54
N GLY A 186 -6.67 3.75 2.77
CA GLY A 186 -7.02 4.30 1.46
C GLY A 186 -7.51 5.75 1.52
N PHE A 187 -8.29 6.10 2.54
CA PHE A 187 -8.78 7.46 2.74
C PHE A 187 -7.68 8.47 3.01
N GLY A 188 -6.61 8.05 3.68
CA GLY A 188 -5.46 8.90 4.04
C GLY A 188 -4.31 8.87 3.05
N PHE A 189 -4.30 7.91 2.12
CA PHE A 189 -3.21 7.73 1.15
C PHE A 189 -3.47 8.51 -0.12
#